data_d72627b2a0d9cecde7a1292f9e370e74
#
_entry.id   d72627b2a0d9cecde7a1292f9e370e74
#
_cell.length_a   1.000
_cell.length_b   1.000
_cell.length_c   1.000
_cell.angle_alpha   90.00
_cell.angle_beta   90.00
_cell.angle_gamma   90.00
#
_symmetry.space_group_name_H-M   'P 1'
#
loop_
_entity.id
_entity.type
_entity.pdbx_description
1 polymer ?
#
loop_
_entity_poly.entity_id
_entity_poly.type
_entity_poly.pdbx_seq_one_letter_code
_entity_poly.pdbx_strand_id
1 'polypeptide(L)'
;MDLPDVARPVTGLIDGVMDRSLLLGYTKIGSGLRRRWWPDDPAPDALVGKRVVVTGATAGIGREMARAFAGLGATVHLLGRNAAKVRRCVAEIRKEFPGVEVIGEVCDVSDLQAVADWTDDFARRVPALDGLVHNAGLMPKDRRVTKQGHEVQLATHILGPHLMTERLLPLLRAARGASVVFVSSGGMYSTPLVIDDLESNQDYNGVRTYARTKRMQVVLADAWAHRLARTDV
;
A
#
# COMPACT_ATOMS: atom_id res chain seq x y z
N MET A 1 2.75 -11.17 -26.90
CA MET A 1 3.65 -10.72 -28.01
C MET A 1 4.69 -9.82 -27.37
N ASP A 2 5.85 -10.38 -27.04
CA ASP A 2 6.92 -9.62 -26.40
C ASP A 2 7.41 -8.55 -27.36
N LEU A 3 7.39 -7.29 -26.94
CA LEU A 3 8.01 -6.20 -27.69
C LEU A 3 9.50 -6.53 -27.84
N PRO A 4 10.06 -6.37 -29.05
CA PRO A 4 11.49 -6.63 -29.27
C PRO A 4 12.33 -5.73 -28.34
N ASP A 5 13.44 -6.25 -27.85
CA ASP A 5 14.36 -5.63 -26.86
C ASP A 5 14.78 -4.18 -27.20
N VAL A 6 14.68 -3.79 -28.45
CA VAL A 6 15.00 -2.44 -28.96
C VAL A 6 13.92 -1.40 -28.60
N ALA A 7 12.69 -1.81 -28.32
CA ALA A 7 11.59 -0.89 -28.00
C ALA A 7 11.60 -0.42 -26.54
N ARG A 8 12.20 -1.20 -25.61
CA ARG A 8 12.26 -0.88 -24.18
C ARG A 8 12.97 0.45 -23.85
N PRO A 9 14.15 0.78 -24.42
CA PRO A 9 14.79 2.06 -24.12
C PRO A 9 14.01 3.27 -24.67
N VAL A 10 13.34 3.13 -25.82
CA VAL A 10 12.55 4.21 -26.43
C VAL A 10 11.27 4.47 -25.64
N THR A 11 10.56 3.42 -25.21
CA THR A 11 9.36 3.55 -24.37
C THR A 11 9.70 4.11 -22.99
N GLY A 12 10.84 3.74 -22.39
CA GLY A 12 11.33 4.32 -21.14
C GLY A 12 11.65 5.82 -21.24
N LEU A 13 12.19 6.27 -22.38
CA LEU A 13 12.42 7.70 -22.64
C LEU A 13 11.09 8.47 -22.78
N ILE A 14 10.12 7.90 -23.50
CA ILE A 14 8.78 8.47 -23.65
C ILE A 14 8.09 8.56 -22.30
N ASP A 15 8.13 7.51 -21.49
CA ASP A 15 7.58 7.51 -20.13
C ASP A 15 8.22 8.60 -19.25
N GLY A 16 9.54 8.74 -19.29
CA GLY A 16 10.25 9.78 -18.57
C GLY A 16 9.86 11.22 -18.97
N VAL A 17 9.57 11.44 -20.25
CA VAL A 17 9.04 12.73 -20.74
C VAL A 17 7.59 12.92 -20.31
N MET A 18 6.77 11.88 -20.39
CA MET A 18 5.37 11.95 -19.97
C MET A 18 5.22 12.19 -18.47
N ASP A 19 6.10 11.61 -17.63
CA ASP A 19 6.09 11.81 -16.18
C ASP A 19 6.41 13.24 -15.74
N ARG A 20 7.11 14.00 -16.57
CA ARG A 20 7.37 15.45 -16.35
C ARG A 20 6.16 16.33 -16.67
N SER A 21 5.14 15.79 -17.31
CA SER A 21 3.89 16.49 -17.63
C SER A 21 2.79 16.05 -16.69
N LEU A 22 2.16 17.00 -15.97
CA LEU A 22 0.97 16.74 -15.15
C LEU A 22 -0.15 16.09 -15.97
N LEU A 23 -0.33 16.53 -17.21
CA LEU A 23 -1.40 16.03 -18.09
C LEU A 23 -1.14 14.60 -18.56
N LEU A 24 0.09 14.27 -18.95
CA LEU A 24 0.45 12.96 -19.48
C LEU A 24 0.90 11.98 -18.39
N GLY A 25 1.43 12.48 -17.26
CA GLY A 25 1.85 11.65 -16.13
C GLY A 25 0.68 11.17 -15.27
N TYR A 26 -0.32 12.03 -15.04
CA TYR A 26 -1.31 11.82 -13.96
C TYR A 26 -2.77 11.82 -14.41
N THR A 27 -3.07 11.72 -15.70
CA THR A 27 -4.45 11.69 -16.21
C THR A 27 -4.80 10.41 -16.95
N LYS A 28 -6.10 10.19 -17.15
CA LYS A 28 -6.62 9.10 -17.98
C LYS A 28 -6.09 9.12 -19.42
N ILE A 29 -5.72 10.29 -19.95
CA ILE A 29 -5.15 10.43 -21.29
C ILE A 29 -3.77 9.77 -21.33
N GLY A 30 -2.90 10.10 -20.39
CA GLY A 30 -1.57 9.49 -20.29
C GLY A 30 -1.62 7.98 -20.03
N SER A 31 -2.50 7.54 -19.13
CA SER A 31 -2.74 6.13 -18.87
C SER A 31 -3.23 5.38 -20.12
N GLY A 32 -4.20 5.95 -20.85
CA GLY A 32 -4.72 5.36 -22.09
C GLY A 32 -3.66 5.28 -23.22
N LEU A 33 -2.74 6.26 -23.27
CA LEU A 33 -1.64 6.24 -24.23
C LEU A 33 -0.62 5.16 -23.88
N ARG A 34 -0.23 5.04 -22.60
CA ARG A 34 0.73 4.05 -22.08
C ARG A 34 0.26 2.61 -22.23
N ARG A 35 -1.05 2.34 -22.18
CA ARG A 35 -1.62 1.00 -22.43
C ARG A 35 -1.15 0.35 -23.74
N ARG A 36 -0.69 1.13 -24.72
CA ARG A 36 -0.21 0.60 -25.99
C ARG A 36 1.10 -0.16 -25.90
N TRP A 37 1.87 0.06 -24.82
CA TRP A 37 3.18 -0.60 -24.59
C TRP A 37 3.35 -1.14 -23.17
N TRP A 38 2.34 -1.00 -22.33
CA TRP A 38 2.33 -1.71 -21.07
C TRP A 38 2.17 -3.21 -21.30
N PRO A 39 2.72 -4.06 -20.40
CA PRO A 39 2.46 -5.48 -20.42
C PRO A 39 0.95 -5.75 -20.39
N ASP A 40 0.54 -6.88 -20.94
CA ASP A 40 -0.83 -7.37 -20.85
C ASP A 40 -1.23 -7.50 -19.38
N ASP A 41 -2.54 -7.34 -19.09
CA ASP A 41 -3.07 -7.55 -17.75
C ASP A 41 -2.79 -8.99 -17.30
N PRO A 42 -2.49 -9.22 -16.01
CA PRO A 42 -2.26 -10.57 -15.48
C PRO A 42 -3.43 -11.50 -15.77
N ALA A 43 -3.16 -12.79 -15.94
CA ALA A 43 -4.20 -13.80 -16.07
C ALA A 43 -5.13 -13.82 -14.84
N PRO A 44 -6.43 -14.16 -15.00
CA PRO A 44 -7.39 -14.13 -13.88
C PRO A 44 -7.05 -15.02 -12.68
N ASP A 45 -6.17 -16.00 -12.88
CA ASP A 45 -5.71 -16.95 -11.86
C ASP A 45 -4.26 -16.68 -11.40
N ALA A 46 -3.67 -15.56 -11.82
CA ALA A 46 -2.25 -15.24 -11.58
C ALA A 46 -1.86 -15.22 -10.08
N LEU A 47 -2.81 -15.03 -9.19
CA LEU A 47 -2.59 -14.97 -7.74
C LEU A 47 -3.27 -16.11 -6.96
N VAL A 48 -3.68 -17.18 -7.63
CA VAL A 48 -4.20 -18.37 -6.95
C VAL A 48 -3.15 -18.94 -6.00
N GLY A 49 -3.56 -19.23 -4.75
CA GLY A 49 -2.66 -19.67 -3.68
C GLY A 49 -1.82 -18.56 -3.01
N LYS A 50 -1.91 -17.33 -3.49
CA LYS A 50 -1.25 -16.17 -2.90
C LYS A 50 -2.11 -15.49 -1.85
N ARG A 51 -1.49 -14.98 -0.77
CA ARG A 51 -2.16 -14.25 0.30
C ARG A 51 -1.69 -12.80 0.33
N VAL A 52 -2.64 -11.88 0.32
CA VAL A 52 -2.36 -10.44 0.29
C VAL A 52 -3.12 -9.72 1.40
N VAL A 53 -2.41 -8.92 2.18
CA VAL A 53 -3.00 -7.96 3.13
C VAL A 53 -3.07 -6.59 2.48
N VAL A 54 -4.24 -5.95 2.51
CA VAL A 54 -4.40 -4.56 2.06
C VAL A 54 -4.92 -3.71 3.21
N THR A 55 -4.12 -2.72 3.65
CA THR A 55 -4.53 -1.81 4.72
C THR A 55 -5.39 -0.66 4.16
N GLY A 56 -6.38 -0.20 4.94
CA GLY A 56 -7.31 0.83 4.48
C GLY A 56 -8.23 0.40 3.33
N ALA A 57 -8.52 -0.89 3.25
CA ALA A 57 -9.22 -1.53 2.13
C ALA A 57 -10.75 -1.38 2.16
N THR A 58 -11.30 -0.49 2.99
CA THR A 58 -12.76 -0.30 3.11
C THR A 58 -13.33 0.79 2.21
N ALA A 59 -12.48 1.53 1.49
CA ALA A 59 -12.89 2.62 0.59
C ALA A 59 -11.79 2.96 -0.42
N GLY A 60 -12.15 3.70 -1.48
CA GLY A 60 -11.21 4.28 -2.44
C GLY A 60 -10.27 3.25 -3.07
N ILE A 61 -9.02 3.65 -3.26
CA ILE A 61 -7.97 2.85 -3.91
C ILE A 61 -7.78 1.49 -3.23
N GLY A 62 -7.74 1.46 -1.90
CA GLY A 62 -7.54 0.20 -1.16
C GLY A 62 -8.65 -0.82 -1.39
N ARG A 63 -9.92 -0.38 -1.52
CA ARG A 63 -11.04 -1.25 -1.86
C ARG A 63 -10.90 -1.82 -3.28
N GLU A 64 -10.53 -0.98 -4.24
CA GLU A 64 -10.33 -1.43 -5.62
C GLU A 64 -9.12 -2.35 -5.77
N MET A 65 -8.04 -2.12 -5.01
CA MET A 65 -6.92 -3.08 -4.94
C MET A 65 -7.36 -4.44 -4.37
N ALA A 66 -8.07 -4.44 -3.23
CA ALA A 66 -8.58 -5.68 -2.65
C ALA A 66 -9.50 -6.45 -3.62
N ARG A 67 -10.36 -5.71 -4.34
CA ARG A 67 -11.22 -6.25 -5.38
C ARG A 67 -10.42 -6.82 -6.56
N ALA A 68 -9.40 -6.10 -7.03
CA ALA A 68 -8.54 -6.56 -8.12
C ALA A 68 -7.75 -7.82 -7.73
N PHE A 69 -7.16 -7.88 -6.53
CA PHE A 69 -6.48 -9.07 -6.05
C PHE A 69 -7.42 -10.28 -5.93
N ALA A 70 -8.65 -10.07 -5.45
CA ALA A 70 -9.67 -11.12 -5.44
C ALA A 70 -10.00 -11.59 -6.87
N GLY A 71 -10.13 -10.67 -7.82
CA GLY A 71 -10.36 -10.99 -9.24
C GLY A 71 -9.21 -11.78 -9.89
N LEU A 72 -8.00 -11.71 -9.34
CA LEU A 72 -6.83 -12.50 -9.75
C LEU A 72 -6.68 -13.82 -8.95
N GLY A 73 -7.64 -14.17 -8.10
CA GLY A 73 -7.67 -15.43 -7.35
C GLY A 73 -6.91 -15.43 -6.02
N ALA A 74 -6.43 -14.29 -5.54
CA ALA A 74 -5.73 -14.23 -4.24
C ALA A 74 -6.67 -14.43 -3.05
N THR A 75 -6.18 -15.04 -1.98
CA THR A 75 -6.76 -14.88 -0.65
C THR A 75 -6.48 -13.45 -0.17
N VAL A 76 -7.53 -12.65 0.04
CA VAL A 76 -7.41 -11.24 0.39
C VAL A 76 -7.77 -11.00 1.85
N HIS A 77 -6.82 -10.53 2.65
CA HIS A 77 -7.04 -10.00 3.99
C HIS A 77 -7.32 -8.49 3.89
N LEU A 78 -8.60 -8.13 3.97
CA LEU A 78 -9.11 -6.78 3.86
C LEU A 78 -9.07 -6.08 5.21
N LEU A 79 -8.05 -5.25 5.46
CA LEU A 79 -7.84 -4.61 6.76
C LEU A 79 -8.39 -3.19 6.79
N GLY A 80 -9.15 -2.90 7.84
CA GLY A 80 -9.68 -1.57 8.11
C GLY A 80 -10.02 -1.36 9.58
N ARG A 81 -10.10 -0.11 10.03
CA ARG A 81 -10.36 0.22 11.44
C ARG A 81 -11.84 0.12 11.87
N ASN A 82 -12.78 0.10 10.93
CA ASN A 82 -14.21 0.05 11.22
C ASN A 82 -14.77 -1.31 10.83
N ALA A 83 -15.12 -2.12 11.82
CA ALA A 83 -15.60 -3.48 11.64
C ALA A 83 -16.86 -3.58 10.75
N ALA A 84 -17.79 -2.62 10.84
CA ALA A 84 -19.00 -2.64 10.02
C ALA A 84 -18.68 -2.38 8.53
N LYS A 85 -17.76 -1.44 8.25
CA LYS A 85 -17.28 -1.19 6.88
C LYS A 85 -16.50 -2.38 6.32
N VAL A 86 -15.65 -3.01 7.14
CA VAL A 86 -14.91 -4.22 6.76
C VAL A 86 -15.89 -5.33 6.36
N ARG A 87 -16.84 -5.68 7.23
CA ARG A 87 -17.85 -6.72 6.93
C ARG A 87 -18.62 -6.45 5.64
N ARG A 88 -19.04 -5.19 5.42
CA ARG A 88 -19.75 -4.81 4.19
C ARG A 88 -18.88 -5.00 2.94
N CYS A 89 -17.65 -4.50 2.94
CA CYS A 89 -16.74 -4.65 1.80
C CYS A 89 -16.41 -6.12 1.50
N VAL A 90 -16.18 -6.92 2.53
CA VAL A 90 -15.97 -8.37 2.36
C VAL A 90 -17.17 -9.02 1.69
N ALA A 91 -18.39 -8.72 2.16
CA ALA A 91 -19.61 -9.28 1.58
C ALA A 91 -19.80 -8.88 0.10
N GLU A 92 -19.50 -7.61 -0.24
CA GLU A 92 -19.58 -7.09 -1.61
C GLU A 92 -18.58 -7.81 -2.53
N ILE A 93 -17.31 -7.95 -2.11
CA ILE A 93 -16.28 -8.61 -2.94
C ILE A 93 -16.55 -10.12 -3.07
N ARG A 94 -16.96 -10.80 -2.01
CA ARG A 94 -17.35 -12.23 -2.06
C ARG A 94 -18.53 -12.48 -3.00
N LYS A 95 -19.48 -11.55 -3.08
CA LYS A 95 -20.60 -11.63 -4.02
C LYS A 95 -20.14 -11.49 -5.47
N GLU A 96 -19.15 -10.64 -5.71
CA GLU A 96 -18.60 -10.41 -7.05
C GLU A 96 -17.69 -11.56 -7.52
N PHE A 97 -16.91 -12.15 -6.62
CA PHE A 97 -15.98 -13.25 -6.89
C PHE A 97 -16.32 -14.50 -6.05
N PRO A 98 -17.35 -15.25 -6.41
CA PRO A 98 -17.72 -16.48 -5.70
C PRO A 98 -16.58 -17.50 -5.73
N GLY A 99 -16.25 -18.06 -4.57
CA GLY A 99 -15.16 -19.05 -4.44
C GLY A 99 -13.78 -18.47 -4.10
N VAL A 100 -13.62 -17.14 -4.13
CA VAL A 100 -12.39 -16.49 -3.66
C VAL A 100 -12.49 -16.20 -2.17
N GLU A 101 -11.41 -16.47 -1.45
CA GLU A 101 -11.34 -16.24 -0.01
C GLU A 101 -11.03 -14.77 0.26
N VAL A 102 -11.97 -14.04 0.88
CA VAL A 102 -11.79 -12.65 1.32
C VAL A 102 -12.06 -12.58 2.82
N ILE A 103 -11.06 -12.22 3.61
CA ILE A 103 -11.10 -12.24 5.06
C ILE A 103 -11.08 -10.80 5.58
N GLY A 104 -12.02 -10.47 6.46
CA GLY A 104 -12.07 -9.14 7.09
C GLY A 104 -11.18 -9.08 8.31
N GLU A 105 -10.28 -8.11 8.32
CA GLU A 105 -9.36 -7.82 9.41
C GLU A 105 -9.65 -6.45 10.02
N VAL A 106 -9.68 -6.37 11.34
CA VAL A 106 -9.99 -5.11 12.04
C VAL A 106 -8.75 -4.66 12.83
N CYS A 107 -8.15 -3.55 12.38
CA CYS A 107 -7.00 -2.93 13.04
C CYS A 107 -6.95 -1.44 12.69
N ASP A 108 -6.70 -0.58 13.68
CA ASP A 108 -6.33 0.82 13.44
C ASP A 108 -4.80 0.90 13.31
N VAL A 109 -4.31 1.15 12.11
CA VAL A 109 -2.85 1.20 11.84
C VAL A 109 -2.16 2.40 12.50
N SER A 110 -2.91 3.38 13.02
CA SER A 110 -2.35 4.48 13.80
C SER A 110 -2.15 4.14 15.29
N ASP A 111 -2.75 3.06 15.78
CA ASP A 111 -2.57 2.55 17.14
C ASP A 111 -1.52 1.42 17.11
N LEU A 112 -0.30 1.73 17.55
CA LEU A 112 0.83 0.79 17.48
C LEU A 112 0.62 -0.48 18.32
N GLN A 113 -0.13 -0.39 19.42
CA GLN A 113 -0.47 -1.56 20.22
C GLN A 113 -1.46 -2.46 19.45
N ALA A 114 -2.48 -1.85 18.82
CA ALA A 114 -3.42 -2.61 17.99
C ALA A 114 -2.73 -3.28 16.80
N VAL A 115 -1.72 -2.64 16.21
CA VAL A 115 -0.88 -3.26 15.17
C VAL A 115 -0.09 -4.45 15.73
N ALA A 116 0.53 -4.30 16.90
CA ALA A 116 1.26 -5.40 17.53
C ALA A 116 0.35 -6.60 17.81
N ASP A 117 -0.78 -6.38 18.46
CA ASP A 117 -1.74 -7.42 18.82
C ASP A 117 -2.29 -8.13 17.57
N TRP A 118 -2.65 -7.35 16.54
CA TRP A 118 -3.17 -7.88 15.29
C TRP A 118 -2.12 -8.72 14.55
N THR A 119 -0.86 -8.26 14.47
CA THR A 119 0.21 -9.01 13.79
C THR A 119 0.55 -10.30 14.51
N ASP A 120 0.51 -10.34 15.85
CA ASP A 120 0.71 -11.56 16.63
C ASP A 120 -0.41 -12.58 16.38
N ASP A 121 -1.66 -12.13 16.36
CA ASP A 121 -2.79 -12.97 16.03
C ASP A 121 -2.72 -13.48 14.59
N PHE A 122 -2.42 -12.60 13.64
CA PHE A 122 -2.30 -12.92 12.23
C PHE A 122 -1.21 -13.99 11.98
N ALA A 123 -0.05 -13.85 12.62
CA ALA A 123 1.06 -14.78 12.48
C ALA A 123 0.73 -16.20 13.00
N ARG A 124 -0.21 -16.32 13.95
CA ARG A 124 -0.68 -17.66 14.41
C ARG A 124 -1.63 -18.34 13.43
N ARG A 125 -2.35 -17.53 12.60
CA ARG A 125 -3.39 -18.03 11.68
C ARG A 125 -2.89 -18.27 10.25
N VAL A 126 -1.83 -17.57 9.85
CA VAL A 126 -1.37 -17.54 8.46
C VAL A 126 0.07 -18.01 8.38
N PRO A 127 0.37 -19.04 7.57
CA PRO A 127 1.72 -19.60 7.51
C PRO A 127 2.71 -18.79 6.66
N ALA A 128 2.20 -18.03 5.68
CA ALA A 128 3.01 -17.22 4.77
C ALA A 128 2.19 -16.07 4.20
N LEU A 129 2.83 -14.96 3.86
CA LEU A 129 2.22 -13.75 3.29
C LEU A 129 2.97 -13.33 2.04
N ASP A 130 2.28 -13.34 0.88
CA ASP A 130 2.88 -13.02 -0.43
C ASP A 130 2.85 -11.52 -0.75
N GLY A 131 1.91 -10.79 -0.18
CA GLY A 131 1.79 -9.35 -0.43
C GLY A 131 1.31 -8.56 0.79
N LEU A 132 2.01 -7.47 1.11
CA LEU A 132 1.62 -6.52 2.15
C LEU A 132 1.50 -5.12 1.55
N VAL A 133 0.27 -4.59 1.45
CA VAL A 133 0.01 -3.29 0.85
C VAL A 133 -0.35 -2.27 1.93
N HIS A 134 0.56 -1.36 2.18
CA HIS A 134 0.36 -0.20 3.05
C HIS A 134 -0.32 0.93 2.28
N ASN A 135 -1.65 0.86 2.21
CA ASN A 135 -2.48 1.85 1.53
C ASN A 135 -3.23 2.77 2.52
N ALA A 136 -3.44 2.36 3.75
CA ALA A 136 -4.16 3.18 4.74
C ALA A 136 -3.58 4.60 4.82
N GLY A 137 -4.45 5.57 4.79
CA GLY A 137 -4.06 6.98 4.87
C GLY A 137 -5.20 7.87 5.31
N LEU A 138 -4.85 9.02 5.84
CA LEU A 138 -5.80 10.06 6.26
C LEU A 138 -5.12 11.44 6.17
N MET A 139 -5.92 12.48 6.12
CA MET A 139 -5.47 13.88 6.04
C MET A 139 -6.41 14.76 6.88
N PRO A 140 -6.32 14.73 8.20
CA PRO A 140 -7.14 15.56 9.06
C PRO A 140 -6.77 17.05 8.92
N LYS A 141 -7.76 17.93 9.03
CA LYS A 141 -7.56 19.36 8.99
C LYS A 141 -6.74 19.85 10.20
N ASP A 142 -7.08 19.31 11.38
CA ASP A 142 -6.47 19.69 12.64
C ASP A 142 -5.52 18.60 13.14
N ARG A 143 -4.45 19.01 13.84
CA ARG A 143 -3.49 18.10 14.43
C ARG A 143 -4.17 17.19 15.45
N ARG A 144 -3.97 15.89 15.29
CA ARG A 144 -4.44 14.86 16.21
C ARG A 144 -3.28 14.01 16.65
N VAL A 145 -3.35 13.53 17.87
CA VAL A 145 -2.33 12.70 18.51
C VAL A 145 -2.93 11.34 18.85
N THR A 146 -2.20 10.28 18.61
CA THR A 146 -2.59 8.91 18.98
C THR A 146 -2.47 8.70 20.50
N LYS A 147 -2.95 7.57 21.01
CA LYS A 147 -2.79 7.18 22.42
C LYS A 147 -1.32 7.08 22.86
N GLN A 148 -0.43 6.75 21.90
CA GLN A 148 1.01 6.64 22.13
C GLN A 148 1.76 7.98 21.99
N GLY A 149 1.06 9.09 21.75
CA GLY A 149 1.64 10.42 21.69
C GLY A 149 2.13 10.86 20.29
N HIS A 150 1.93 10.06 19.26
CA HIS A 150 2.38 10.36 17.90
C HIS A 150 1.33 11.13 17.08
N GLU A 151 1.77 12.04 16.21
CA GLU A 151 0.88 12.67 15.23
C GLU A 151 0.24 11.60 14.34
N VAL A 152 -1.07 11.72 14.11
CA VAL A 152 -1.88 10.64 13.53
C VAL A 152 -1.52 10.31 12.08
N GLN A 153 -1.05 11.27 11.28
CA GLN A 153 -0.58 10.98 9.92
C GLN A 153 0.77 10.28 9.95
N LEU A 154 1.69 10.72 10.83
CA LEU A 154 2.97 10.03 11.05
C LEU A 154 2.73 8.58 11.50
N ALA A 155 1.84 8.39 12.48
CA ALA A 155 1.51 7.05 12.96
C ALA A 155 0.90 6.17 11.86
N THR A 156 -0.05 6.71 11.07
CA THR A 156 -0.76 5.95 10.03
C THR A 156 0.10 5.64 8.81
N HIS A 157 0.95 6.58 8.38
CA HIS A 157 1.69 6.46 7.13
C HIS A 157 3.08 5.84 7.31
N ILE A 158 3.68 5.97 8.51
CA ILE A 158 5.07 5.59 8.78
C ILE A 158 5.19 4.56 9.89
N LEU A 159 4.80 4.91 11.13
CA LEU A 159 5.10 4.07 12.29
C LEU A 159 4.35 2.74 12.27
N GLY A 160 3.04 2.77 12.01
CA GLY A 160 2.21 1.57 11.89
C GLY A 160 2.66 0.66 10.74
N PRO A 161 2.83 1.16 9.50
CA PRO A 161 3.40 0.40 8.39
C PRO A 161 4.77 -0.19 8.67
N HIS A 162 5.68 0.57 9.29
CA HIS A 162 7.00 0.07 9.65
C HIS A 162 6.91 -1.09 10.66
N LEU A 163 6.18 -0.89 11.75
CA LEU A 163 5.96 -1.91 12.78
C LEU A 163 5.31 -3.17 12.19
N MET A 164 4.26 -3.00 11.37
CA MET A 164 3.55 -4.11 10.73
C MET A 164 4.49 -4.91 9.81
N THR A 165 5.31 -4.23 8.98
CA THR A 165 6.29 -4.89 8.12
C THR A 165 7.31 -5.67 8.93
N GLU A 166 7.89 -5.06 9.98
CA GLU A 166 8.87 -5.70 10.88
C GLU A 166 8.32 -6.98 11.49
N ARG A 167 7.09 -6.92 12.03
CA ARG A 167 6.47 -8.06 12.72
C ARG A 167 6.01 -9.17 11.78
N LEU A 168 5.63 -8.83 10.54
CA LEU A 168 5.21 -9.79 9.53
C LEU A 168 6.37 -10.31 8.66
N LEU A 169 7.58 -9.81 8.88
CA LEU A 169 8.76 -10.22 8.11
C LEU A 169 9.00 -11.74 8.05
N PRO A 170 8.80 -12.52 9.13
CA PRO A 170 8.91 -13.97 9.05
C PRO A 170 7.93 -14.61 8.05
N LEU A 171 6.68 -14.11 7.97
CA LEU A 171 5.67 -14.62 7.04
C LEU A 171 5.97 -14.22 5.59
N LEU A 172 6.48 -12.99 5.38
CA LEU A 172 6.92 -12.51 4.07
C LEU A 172 8.07 -13.37 3.54
N ARG A 173 9.06 -13.67 4.36
CA ARG A 173 10.17 -14.55 3.99
C ARG A 173 9.74 -16.00 3.72
N ALA A 174 8.71 -16.49 4.41
CA ALA A 174 8.18 -17.82 4.20
C ALA A 174 7.47 -17.98 2.84
N ALA A 175 6.99 -16.90 2.24
CA ALA A 175 6.24 -16.92 0.98
C ALA A 175 7.11 -17.03 -0.29
N ARG A 176 8.41 -16.82 -0.22
CA ARG A 176 9.35 -16.79 -1.35
C ARG A 176 8.89 -15.88 -2.50
N GLY A 177 9.50 -14.73 -2.63
CA GLY A 177 9.13 -13.70 -3.61
C GLY A 177 7.94 -12.85 -3.17
N ALA A 178 7.81 -12.59 -1.87
CA ALA A 178 6.82 -11.67 -1.32
C ALA A 178 7.11 -10.23 -1.73
N SER A 179 6.09 -9.39 -1.66
CA SER A 179 6.23 -7.96 -1.96
C SER A 179 5.62 -7.11 -0.85
N VAL A 180 6.34 -6.05 -0.48
CA VAL A 180 5.82 -4.99 0.41
C VAL A 180 5.65 -3.70 -0.38
N VAL A 181 4.43 -3.19 -0.44
CA VAL A 181 4.06 -2.01 -1.24
C VAL A 181 3.64 -0.87 -0.33
N PHE A 182 4.25 0.31 -0.50
CA PHE A 182 3.85 1.54 0.17
C PHE A 182 3.16 2.48 -0.83
N VAL A 183 1.88 2.75 -0.62
CA VAL A 183 1.10 3.65 -1.49
C VAL A 183 1.37 5.09 -1.10
N SER A 184 2.26 5.75 -1.82
CA SER A 184 2.60 7.16 -1.63
C SER A 184 1.60 8.09 -2.39
N SER A 185 1.98 9.31 -2.64
CA SER A 185 1.15 10.33 -3.30
C SER A 185 2.03 11.32 -4.08
N GLY A 186 1.52 11.83 -5.19
CA GLY A 186 2.17 12.94 -5.90
C GLY A 186 2.37 14.20 -5.05
N GLY A 187 1.60 14.36 -3.97
CA GLY A 187 1.81 15.43 -2.98
C GLY A 187 3.22 15.45 -2.37
N MET A 188 3.90 14.31 -2.34
CA MET A 188 5.29 14.23 -1.83
C MET A 188 6.28 15.14 -2.57
N TYR A 189 6.02 15.48 -3.82
CA TYR A 189 6.88 16.37 -4.62
C TYR A 189 6.79 17.84 -4.20
N SER A 190 5.77 18.23 -3.46
CA SER A 190 5.54 19.60 -3.01
C SER A 190 6.31 20.00 -1.74
N THR A 191 7.05 19.07 -1.11
CA THR A 191 7.75 19.34 0.15
C THR A 191 9.09 18.59 0.23
N PRO A 192 10.13 19.17 0.84
CA PRO A 192 11.35 18.44 1.15
C PRO A 192 11.10 17.40 2.25
N LEU A 193 12.07 16.50 2.46
CA LEU A 193 12.14 15.68 3.67
C LEU A 193 12.53 16.58 4.85
N VAL A 194 11.69 16.62 5.87
CA VAL A 194 11.92 17.40 7.10
C VAL A 194 12.08 16.40 8.25
N ILE A 195 13.28 16.38 8.85
CA ILE A 195 13.62 15.44 9.93
C ILE A 195 13.56 16.07 11.31
N ASP A 196 13.66 17.40 11.40
CA ASP A 196 13.71 18.13 12.67
C ASP A 196 12.35 18.27 13.37
N ASP A 197 11.25 18.04 12.64
CA ASP A 197 9.87 18.10 13.16
C ASP A 197 9.00 17.00 12.54
N LEU A 198 9.38 15.73 12.79
CA LEU A 198 8.63 14.56 12.27
C LEU A 198 7.20 14.53 12.78
N GLU A 199 6.96 14.99 14.00
CA GLU A 199 5.65 15.03 14.67
C GLU A 199 4.78 16.22 14.25
N SER A 200 5.28 17.07 13.35
CA SER A 200 4.58 18.29 12.91
C SER A 200 4.03 19.11 14.09
N ASN A 201 4.88 19.35 15.09
CA ASN A 201 4.53 20.12 16.30
C ASN A 201 4.41 21.62 16.01
N GLN A 202 5.17 22.10 15.00
CA GLN A 202 5.21 23.50 14.62
C GLN A 202 4.34 23.74 13.39
N ASP A 203 3.51 24.79 13.44
CA ASP A 203 2.69 25.26 12.30
C ASP A 203 1.98 24.14 11.54
N TYR A 204 1.18 23.32 12.25
CA TYR A 204 0.47 22.21 11.64
C TYR A 204 -0.44 22.68 10.49
N ASN A 205 -0.29 22.01 9.37
CA ASN A 205 -1.19 22.11 8.23
C ASN A 205 -1.41 20.70 7.67
N GLY A 206 -2.66 20.24 7.68
CA GLY A 206 -2.99 18.85 7.33
C GLY A 206 -2.49 18.42 5.94
N VAL A 207 -2.55 19.31 4.94
CA VAL A 207 -2.07 19.03 3.57
C VAL A 207 -0.54 18.94 3.53
N ARG A 208 0.15 19.91 4.18
CA ARG A 208 1.62 19.92 4.24
C ARG A 208 2.14 18.72 5.02
N THR A 209 1.52 18.37 6.16
CA THR A 209 1.88 17.20 6.96
C THR A 209 1.65 15.92 6.16
N TYR A 210 0.53 15.82 5.42
CA TYR A 210 0.28 14.71 4.50
C TYR A 210 1.39 14.57 3.46
N ALA A 211 1.75 15.65 2.78
CA ALA A 211 2.81 15.65 1.79
C ALA A 211 4.17 15.21 2.38
N ARG A 212 4.52 15.71 3.59
CA ARG A 212 5.72 15.31 4.35
C ARG A 212 5.72 13.82 4.68
N THR A 213 4.63 13.30 5.25
CA THR A 213 4.56 11.87 5.59
C THR A 213 4.57 10.97 4.35
N LYS A 214 3.96 11.40 3.24
CA LYS A 214 4.03 10.67 1.97
C LYS A 214 5.44 10.66 1.37
N ARG A 215 6.23 11.71 1.58
CA ARG A 215 7.66 11.73 1.24
C ARG A 215 8.49 10.82 2.15
N MET A 216 8.25 10.86 3.46
CA MET A 216 8.87 9.93 4.42
C MET A 216 8.57 8.46 4.05
N GLN A 217 7.37 8.18 3.56
CA GLN A 217 6.96 6.84 3.15
C GLN A 217 7.81 6.29 1.99
N VAL A 218 8.24 7.13 1.05
CA VAL A 218 9.17 6.73 -0.03
C VAL A 218 10.55 6.41 0.54
N VAL A 219 11.06 7.25 1.46
CA VAL A 219 12.34 6.98 2.15
C VAL A 219 12.27 5.69 2.97
N LEU A 220 11.14 5.44 3.65
CA LEU A 220 10.92 4.19 4.39
C LEU A 220 10.91 2.97 3.46
N ALA A 221 10.26 3.08 2.29
CA ALA A 221 10.24 2.00 1.30
C ALA A 221 11.64 1.70 0.76
N ASP A 222 12.44 2.74 0.48
CA ASP A 222 13.83 2.59 0.05
C ASP A 222 14.70 1.94 1.14
N ALA A 223 14.55 2.37 2.39
CA ALA A 223 15.24 1.75 3.53
C ALA A 223 14.88 0.26 3.69
N TRP A 224 13.61 -0.09 3.51
CA TRP A 224 13.19 -1.50 3.50
C TRP A 224 13.76 -2.26 2.30
N ALA A 225 13.77 -1.69 1.10
CA ALA A 225 14.35 -2.32 -0.08
C ALA A 225 15.85 -2.64 0.11
N HIS A 226 16.62 -1.70 0.70
CA HIS A 226 18.02 -1.93 1.05
C HIS A 226 18.18 -3.05 2.09
N ARG A 227 17.36 -3.06 3.13
CA ARG A 227 17.40 -4.07 4.19
C ARG A 227 17.06 -5.47 3.66
N LEU A 228 16.19 -5.56 2.65
CA LEU A 228 15.70 -6.79 2.09
C LEU A 228 16.42 -7.22 0.81
N ALA A 229 17.37 -6.44 0.29
CA ALA A 229 18.05 -6.63 -1.00
C ALA A 229 18.73 -8.01 -1.20
N ARG A 230 18.94 -8.78 -0.12
CA ARG A 230 19.52 -10.13 -0.17
C ARG A 230 18.54 -11.21 0.31
N THR A 231 17.26 -10.93 0.24
CA THR A 231 16.17 -11.85 0.63
C THR A 231 15.21 -12.03 -0.53
N ASP A 232 14.31 -12.98 -0.41
CA ASP A 232 13.25 -13.23 -1.41
C ASP A 232 11.98 -12.36 -1.16
N VAL A 233 12.12 -11.19 -0.51
CA VAL A 233 11.04 -10.24 -0.23
C VAL A 233 11.28 -8.95 -1.00
#